data_1cd738956a09db9ec0acf16727d06a40
#
_entry.id   1cd738956a09db9ec0acf16727d06a40
#
_cell.length_a   1.000
_cell.length_b   1.000
_cell.length_c   1.000
_cell.angle_alpha   90.00
_cell.angle_beta   90.00
_cell.angle_gamma   90.00
#
_symmetry.space_group_name_H-M   'P 1'
#
loop_
_entity.id
_entity.type
_entity.pdbx_description
1 polymer ?
#
loop_
_entity_poly.entity_id
_entity_poly.type
_entity_poly.pdbx_seq_one_letter_code
_entity_poly.pdbx_strand_id
1 'polypeptide(L)'
;MMVKNGLKVLLRTSVAALIMFFSVATSAEAADKRIGILVYDGVLTSDVTAPLEVFGVASRLTWFSDYEAITVSVSDQKTITTEEGLKIGVDAWIGELPELDVLILTSSYDMDPLIENNQLIEFIQATSKEADWMASNCSGAYLLAEAGLLNGKKATTWAGGESDLQKDYPAVKVQVNQNFVVDDKVITSNGSLVSYQAALKLLHLMSSESKAQEVADALQYSRFSTQPF
;
A
#
# COMPACT_ATOMS: atom_id res chain seq x y z
N MET A 1 79.21 -24.05 -53.76
CA MET A 1 78.25 -23.12 -54.47
C MET A 1 77.01 -23.00 -53.60
N MET A 2 76.68 -21.80 -53.25
CA MET A 2 75.89 -21.37 -52.08
C MET A 2 74.44 -21.74 -52.16
N VAL A 3 73.94 -22.30 -51.07
CA VAL A 3 72.49 -22.49 -50.83
C VAL A 3 72.03 -21.46 -49.77
N LYS A 4 71.12 -20.56 -50.11
CA LYS A 4 70.51 -19.59 -49.19
C LYS A 4 69.25 -20.18 -48.56
N ASN A 5 69.29 -20.36 -47.26
CA ASN A 5 68.16 -20.70 -46.45
C ASN A 5 67.24 -19.47 -46.26
N GLY A 6 65.97 -19.57 -46.66
CA GLY A 6 64.95 -18.62 -46.39
C GLY A 6 64.08 -19.05 -45.20
N LEU A 7 64.26 -18.39 -44.09
CA LEU A 7 63.44 -18.58 -42.86
C LEU A 7 62.12 -17.87 -43.00
N LYS A 8 61.00 -18.61 -43.09
CA LYS A 8 59.65 -18.07 -43.05
C LYS A 8 59.20 -17.90 -41.59
N VAL A 9 59.15 -16.66 -41.15
CA VAL A 9 58.55 -16.30 -39.86
C VAL A 9 57.01 -16.27 -40.04
N LEU A 10 56.30 -17.19 -39.38
CA LEU A 10 54.84 -17.18 -39.26
C LEU A 10 54.45 -16.24 -38.13
N LEU A 11 53.90 -15.09 -38.49
CA LEU A 11 53.24 -14.18 -37.53
C LEU A 11 51.88 -14.78 -37.18
N ARG A 12 51.73 -15.29 -35.96
CA ARG A 12 50.42 -15.64 -35.40
C ARG A 12 49.82 -14.38 -34.75
N THR A 13 48.87 -13.75 -35.41
CA THR A 13 48.03 -12.70 -34.84
C THR A 13 46.93 -13.35 -34.00
N SER A 14 47.07 -13.28 -32.68
CA SER A 14 46.01 -13.63 -31.75
C SER A 14 45.02 -12.48 -31.68
N VAL A 15 43.84 -12.67 -32.27
CA VAL A 15 42.69 -11.74 -32.08
C VAL A 15 42.05 -12.13 -30.75
N ALA A 16 42.31 -11.37 -29.69
CA ALA A 16 41.58 -11.46 -28.45
C ALA A 16 40.24 -10.71 -28.63
N ALA A 17 39.16 -11.48 -28.81
CA ALA A 17 37.81 -10.92 -28.80
C ALA A 17 37.46 -10.54 -27.37
N LEU A 18 37.46 -9.24 -27.08
CA LEU A 18 37.00 -8.65 -25.82
C LEU A 18 35.44 -8.64 -25.84
N ILE A 19 34.82 -9.66 -25.28
CA ILE A 19 33.37 -9.71 -25.08
C ILE A 19 33.07 -8.79 -23.91
N MET A 20 32.66 -7.53 -24.20
CA MET A 20 32.04 -6.66 -23.20
C MET A 20 30.65 -7.19 -22.88
N PHE A 21 30.48 -7.81 -21.71
CA PHE A 21 29.19 -8.02 -21.11
C PHE A 21 28.62 -6.65 -20.68
N PHE A 22 27.78 -6.06 -21.51
CA PHE A 22 26.88 -5.01 -21.06
C PHE A 22 25.84 -5.67 -20.15
N SER A 23 26.06 -5.59 -18.83
CA SER A 23 24.98 -5.80 -17.86
C SER A 23 23.99 -4.66 -18.06
N VAL A 24 22.94 -4.92 -18.83
CA VAL A 24 21.76 -4.07 -18.81
C VAL A 24 21.12 -4.30 -17.44
N ALA A 25 21.47 -3.47 -16.47
CA ALA A 25 20.65 -3.32 -15.30
C ALA A 25 19.31 -2.75 -15.81
N THR A 26 18.32 -3.61 -15.97
CA THR A 26 16.94 -3.16 -16.06
C THR A 26 16.62 -2.51 -14.71
N SER A 27 16.73 -1.17 -14.64
CA SER A 27 16.06 -0.43 -13.58
C SER A 27 14.58 -0.80 -13.73
N ALA A 28 14.02 -1.52 -12.76
CA ALA A 28 12.58 -1.59 -12.64
C ALA A 28 12.11 -0.12 -12.62
N GLU A 29 11.27 0.25 -13.58
CA GLU A 29 10.67 1.58 -13.60
C GLU A 29 9.91 1.70 -12.28
N ALA A 30 10.21 2.74 -11.49
CA ALA A 30 9.55 2.92 -10.20
C ALA A 30 8.05 3.10 -10.46
N ALA A 31 7.20 2.43 -9.68
CA ALA A 31 5.76 2.61 -9.77
C ALA A 31 5.42 4.10 -9.63
N ASP A 32 4.48 4.58 -10.44
CA ASP A 32 4.06 5.99 -10.40
C ASP A 32 3.45 6.38 -9.06
N LYS A 33 2.81 5.41 -8.36
CA LYS A 33 2.19 5.60 -7.05
C LYS A 33 2.35 4.35 -6.18
N ARG A 34 2.91 4.54 -4.98
CA ARG A 34 3.11 3.46 -4.01
C ARG A 34 2.15 3.55 -2.84
N ILE A 35 1.41 2.47 -2.61
CA ILE A 35 0.40 2.34 -1.56
C ILE A 35 0.91 1.38 -0.49
N GLY A 36 1.27 1.89 0.68
CA GLY A 36 1.61 1.10 1.85
C GLY A 36 0.35 0.66 2.61
N ILE A 37 0.24 -0.62 2.88
CA ILE A 37 -0.85 -1.18 3.68
C ILE A 37 -0.22 -1.72 4.97
N LEU A 38 -0.55 -1.10 6.10
CA LEU A 38 -0.02 -1.49 7.40
C LEU A 38 -0.51 -2.90 7.76
N VAL A 39 0.42 -3.79 8.15
CA VAL A 39 0.11 -5.16 8.53
C VAL A 39 0.83 -5.56 9.82
N TYR A 40 0.20 -6.43 10.60
CA TYR A 40 0.70 -6.96 11.87
C TYR A 40 -0.06 -8.24 12.21
N ASP A 41 0.43 -9.04 13.16
CA ASP A 41 -0.31 -10.23 13.60
C ASP A 41 -1.65 -9.83 14.23
N GLY A 42 -2.73 -10.50 13.84
CA GLY A 42 -4.10 -10.18 14.27
C GLY A 42 -4.79 -9.08 13.44
N VAL A 43 -4.19 -8.61 12.35
CA VAL A 43 -4.86 -7.69 11.41
C VAL A 43 -6.08 -8.36 10.77
N LEU A 44 -7.17 -7.63 10.57
CA LEU A 44 -8.36 -8.15 9.87
C LEU A 44 -8.05 -8.36 8.38
N THR A 45 -8.30 -9.56 7.87
CA THR A 45 -7.93 -9.97 6.51
C THR A 45 -8.47 -9.04 5.43
N SER A 46 -9.75 -8.65 5.52
CA SER A 46 -10.40 -7.83 4.49
C SER A 46 -9.81 -6.41 4.38
N ASP A 47 -9.30 -5.87 5.50
CA ASP A 47 -8.70 -4.54 5.51
C ASP A 47 -7.36 -4.48 4.76
N VAL A 48 -6.70 -5.64 4.63
CA VAL A 48 -5.48 -5.82 3.85
C VAL A 48 -5.80 -6.21 2.41
N THR A 49 -6.64 -7.23 2.23
CA THR A 49 -6.87 -7.82 0.91
C THR A 49 -7.67 -6.91 -0.02
N ALA A 50 -8.60 -6.11 0.50
CA ALA A 50 -9.41 -5.21 -0.32
C ALA A 50 -8.56 -4.15 -1.05
N PRO A 51 -7.72 -3.35 -0.38
CA PRO A 51 -6.88 -2.38 -1.09
C PRO A 51 -5.82 -3.07 -1.96
N LEU A 52 -5.21 -4.19 -1.54
CA LEU A 52 -4.29 -4.96 -2.39
C LEU A 52 -4.95 -5.37 -3.72
N GLU A 53 -6.18 -5.86 -3.67
CA GLU A 53 -6.90 -6.29 -4.85
C GLU A 53 -7.31 -5.10 -5.74
N VAL A 54 -7.86 -4.03 -5.16
CA VAL A 54 -8.27 -2.83 -5.90
C VAL A 54 -7.10 -2.21 -6.64
N PHE A 55 -5.99 -1.93 -5.98
CA PHE A 55 -4.81 -1.31 -6.61
C PHE A 55 -4.07 -2.28 -7.53
N GLY A 56 -4.03 -3.58 -7.20
CA GLY A 56 -3.49 -4.61 -8.08
C GLY A 56 -4.27 -4.79 -9.38
N VAL A 57 -5.61 -4.64 -9.35
CA VAL A 57 -6.44 -4.62 -10.56
C VAL A 57 -6.22 -3.30 -11.32
N ALA A 58 -6.17 -2.17 -10.61
CA ALA A 58 -5.91 -0.86 -11.22
C ALA A 58 -4.59 -0.85 -12.00
N SER A 59 -3.52 -1.40 -11.44
CA SER A 59 -2.22 -1.52 -12.12
C SER A 59 -2.30 -2.36 -13.39
N ARG A 60 -3.03 -3.49 -13.37
CA ARG A 60 -3.18 -4.36 -14.55
C ARG A 60 -4.01 -3.77 -15.68
N LEU A 61 -4.95 -2.89 -15.37
CA LEU A 61 -5.85 -2.27 -16.36
C LEU A 61 -5.25 -1.01 -17.00
N THR A 62 -4.08 -0.56 -16.56
CA THR A 62 -3.45 0.65 -17.08
C THR A 62 -2.12 0.37 -17.77
N TRP A 63 -1.94 1.02 -18.94
CA TRP A 63 -0.71 0.98 -19.71
C TRP A 63 0.33 2.04 -19.26
N PHE A 64 -0.07 3.04 -18.44
CA PHE A 64 0.71 4.24 -18.17
C PHE A 64 0.74 4.69 -16.70
N SER A 65 0.13 3.97 -15.78
CA SER A 65 0.23 4.28 -14.35
C SER A 65 0.28 3.00 -13.56
N ASP A 66 1.44 2.72 -12.99
CA ASP A 66 1.66 1.57 -12.15
C ASP A 66 1.38 1.95 -10.70
N TYR A 67 0.39 1.26 -10.12
CA TYR A 67 0.17 1.28 -8.67
C TYR A 67 0.92 0.09 -8.07
N GLU A 68 1.80 0.38 -7.13
CA GLU A 68 2.48 -0.64 -6.35
C GLU A 68 1.86 -0.67 -4.96
N ALA A 69 1.03 -1.67 -4.67
CA ALA A 69 0.53 -1.91 -3.32
C ALA A 69 1.47 -2.86 -2.58
N ILE A 70 2.03 -2.39 -1.47
CA ILE A 70 2.96 -3.15 -0.64
C ILE A 70 2.43 -3.31 0.79
N THR A 71 2.75 -4.44 1.40
CA THR A 71 2.50 -4.69 2.82
C THR A 71 3.64 -4.14 3.67
N VAL A 72 3.30 -3.31 4.67
CA VAL A 72 4.27 -2.67 5.56
C VAL A 72 4.03 -3.15 6.99
N SER A 73 4.98 -3.88 7.55
CA SER A 73 4.89 -4.39 8.92
C SER A 73 5.34 -3.36 9.96
N VAL A 74 4.78 -3.46 11.16
CA VAL A 74 5.21 -2.67 12.32
C VAL A 74 6.60 -3.06 12.81
N SER A 75 7.04 -4.30 12.56
CA SER A 75 8.36 -4.82 12.96
C SER A 75 9.03 -5.56 11.81
N ASP A 76 10.35 -5.82 11.90
CA ASP A 76 11.12 -6.57 10.90
C ASP A 76 10.76 -8.06 10.91
N GLN A 77 9.53 -8.38 10.54
CA GLN A 77 9.06 -9.76 10.32
C GLN A 77 8.73 -9.96 8.84
N LYS A 78 8.95 -11.18 8.35
CA LYS A 78 8.75 -11.49 6.93
C LYS A 78 7.37 -12.07 6.62
N THR A 79 6.60 -12.37 7.64
CA THR A 79 5.26 -12.95 7.51
C THR A 79 4.43 -12.55 8.72
N ILE A 80 3.18 -12.18 8.50
CA ILE A 80 2.17 -11.98 9.54
C ILE A 80 1.06 -13.02 9.39
N THR A 81 0.29 -13.20 10.46
CA THR A 81 -0.93 -14.00 10.44
C THR A 81 -2.11 -13.11 10.78
N THR A 82 -3.10 -13.06 9.91
CA THR A 82 -4.33 -12.29 10.14
C THR A 82 -5.18 -12.92 11.24
N GLU A 83 -6.16 -12.20 11.73
CA GLU A 83 -7.12 -12.69 12.73
C GLU A 83 -7.82 -13.97 12.28
N GLU A 84 -8.15 -14.08 11.00
CA GLU A 84 -8.81 -15.24 10.41
C GLU A 84 -7.84 -16.37 10.01
N GLY A 85 -6.54 -16.21 10.32
CA GLY A 85 -5.52 -17.26 10.14
C GLY A 85 -4.84 -17.28 8.77
N LEU A 86 -5.06 -16.28 7.91
CA LEU A 86 -4.33 -16.15 6.65
C LEU A 86 -2.90 -15.69 6.92
N LYS A 87 -1.91 -16.35 6.32
CA LYS A 87 -0.51 -15.91 6.37
C LYS A 87 -0.21 -15.04 5.17
N ILE A 88 0.33 -13.86 5.44
CA ILE A 88 0.68 -12.86 4.43
C ILE A 88 2.18 -12.59 4.51
N GLY A 89 2.86 -12.59 3.34
CA GLY A 89 4.24 -12.12 3.23
C GLY A 89 4.31 -10.61 3.45
N VAL A 90 5.42 -10.14 4.00
CA VAL A 90 5.67 -8.71 4.27
C VAL A 90 6.72 -8.20 3.30
N ASP A 91 6.41 -7.11 2.60
CA ASP A 91 7.31 -6.50 1.61
C ASP A 91 8.34 -5.56 2.26
N ALA A 92 7.89 -4.76 3.26
CA ALA A 92 8.71 -3.79 3.97
C ALA A 92 8.28 -3.67 5.44
N TRP A 93 9.04 -2.94 6.26
CA TRP A 93 8.66 -2.62 7.63
C TRP A 93 8.92 -1.14 7.92
N ILE A 94 8.27 -0.57 8.96
CA ILE A 94 8.29 0.87 9.25
C ILE A 94 9.69 1.46 9.48
N GLY A 95 10.70 0.64 9.79
CA GLY A 95 12.09 1.07 9.97
C GLY A 95 12.90 1.09 8.68
N GLU A 96 12.42 0.45 7.60
CA GLU A 96 13.10 0.40 6.31
C GLU A 96 12.08 0.16 5.19
N LEU A 97 11.63 1.23 4.54
CA LEU A 97 10.68 1.15 3.44
C LEU A 97 10.91 2.30 2.45
N PRO A 98 10.49 2.14 1.19
CA PRO A 98 10.49 3.22 0.21
C PRO A 98 9.46 4.31 0.57
N GLU A 99 9.58 5.48 -0.07
CA GLU A 99 8.57 6.55 0.03
C GLU A 99 7.18 6.04 -0.38
N LEU A 100 6.16 6.49 0.36
CA LEU A 100 4.77 6.12 0.14
C LEU A 100 3.96 7.33 -0.31
N ASP A 101 3.19 7.18 -1.39
CA ASP A 101 2.16 8.16 -1.78
C ASP A 101 0.88 8.02 -0.96
N VAL A 102 0.62 6.82 -0.45
CA VAL A 102 -0.54 6.49 0.39
C VAL A 102 -0.11 5.58 1.53
N LEU A 103 -0.63 5.83 2.73
CA LEU A 103 -0.58 4.87 3.83
C LEU A 103 -2.00 4.51 4.26
N ILE A 104 -2.31 3.21 4.24
CA ILE A 104 -3.59 2.64 4.69
C ILE A 104 -3.38 1.93 6.02
N LEU A 105 -4.01 2.45 7.06
CA LEU A 105 -3.99 1.90 8.41
C LEU A 105 -5.15 0.91 8.58
N THR A 106 -4.80 -0.31 8.85
CA THR A 106 -5.72 -1.44 9.01
C THR A 106 -6.14 -1.60 10.46
N SER A 107 -7.02 -2.55 10.74
CA SER A 107 -7.61 -2.77 12.05
C SER A 107 -7.33 -4.14 12.63
N SER A 108 -7.46 -4.23 13.94
CA SER A 108 -7.54 -5.48 14.69
C SER A 108 -8.59 -5.36 15.79
N TYR A 109 -8.92 -6.47 16.44
CA TYR A 109 -9.80 -6.46 17.62
C TYR A 109 -9.13 -5.88 18.85
N ASP A 110 -7.79 -5.95 18.93
CA ASP A 110 -6.99 -5.33 19.98
C ASP A 110 -6.08 -4.28 19.35
N MET A 111 -6.40 -3.00 19.54
CA MET A 111 -5.64 -1.87 19.02
C MET A 111 -4.68 -1.27 20.03
N ASP A 112 -4.79 -1.62 21.33
CA ASP A 112 -4.00 -1.00 22.38
C ASP A 112 -2.48 -1.12 22.15
N PRO A 113 -1.93 -2.30 21.76
CA PRO A 113 -0.49 -2.42 21.50
C PRO A 113 0.03 -1.56 20.35
N LEU A 114 -0.87 -1.20 19.42
CA LEU A 114 -0.54 -0.36 18.25
C LEU A 114 -0.64 1.12 18.59
N ILE A 115 -1.67 1.51 19.34
CA ILE A 115 -1.90 2.90 19.79
C ILE A 115 -0.78 3.31 20.76
N GLU A 116 -0.34 2.42 21.63
CA GLU A 116 0.74 2.65 22.61
C GLU A 116 2.15 2.57 21.98
N ASN A 117 2.26 2.16 20.70
CA ASN A 117 3.55 2.06 20.01
C ASN A 117 4.01 3.43 19.48
N ASN A 118 4.82 4.12 20.27
CA ASN A 118 5.34 5.44 19.89
C ASN A 118 6.07 5.44 18.53
N GLN A 119 6.83 4.40 18.20
CA GLN A 119 7.55 4.30 16.92
C GLN A 119 6.57 4.24 15.75
N LEU A 120 5.46 3.51 15.90
CA LEU A 120 4.41 3.45 14.89
C LEU A 120 3.71 4.81 14.73
N ILE A 121 3.37 5.47 15.83
CA ILE A 121 2.72 6.79 15.79
C ILE A 121 3.65 7.84 15.16
N GLU A 122 4.93 7.87 15.51
CA GLU A 122 5.92 8.75 14.89
C GLU A 122 6.08 8.47 13.38
N PHE A 123 6.08 7.20 12.98
CA PHE A 123 6.10 6.80 11.57
C PHE A 123 4.86 7.32 10.82
N ILE A 124 3.65 7.16 11.39
CA ILE A 124 2.40 7.65 10.79
C ILE A 124 2.47 9.18 10.63
N GLN A 125 2.92 9.91 11.65
CA GLN A 125 3.10 11.36 11.62
C GLN A 125 4.12 11.80 10.57
N ALA A 126 5.22 11.09 10.43
CA ALA A 126 6.26 11.38 9.44
C ALA A 126 5.72 11.14 8.02
N THR A 127 5.12 9.98 7.77
CA THR A 127 4.54 9.63 6.48
C THR A 127 3.45 10.60 6.04
N SER A 128 2.63 11.08 6.97
CA SER A 128 1.53 12.03 6.65
C SER A 128 1.99 13.38 6.10
N LYS A 129 3.26 13.75 6.27
CA LYS A 129 3.83 15.00 5.73
C LYS A 129 4.20 14.89 4.26
N GLU A 130 4.55 13.69 3.82
CA GLU A 130 5.05 13.41 2.48
C GLU A 130 3.99 12.74 1.61
N ALA A 131 3.15 11.88 2.18
CA ALA A 131 2.12 11.16 1.46
C ALA A 131 1.01 12.07 0.93
N ASP A 132 0.49 11.73 -0.25
CA ASP A 132 -0.68 12.40 -0.83
C ASP A 132 -1.96 12.07 -0.07
N TRP A 133 -2.07 10.85 0.45
CA TRP A 133 -3.25 10.37 1.16
C TRP A 133 -2.92 9.53 2.39
N MET A 134 -3.68 9.74 3.44
CA MET A 134 -3.76 8.86 4.61
C MET A 134 -5.12 8.18 4.64
N ALA A 135 -5.17 6.88 4.82
CA ALA A 135 -6.41 6.13 4.84
C ALA A 135 -6.50 5.24 6.08
N SER A 136 -7.72 4.93 6.52
CA SER A 136 -7.93 3.92 7.55
C SER A 136 -9.18 3.10 7.30
N ASN A 137 -9.11 1.84 7.69
CA ASN A 137 -10.22 0.91 7.75
C ASN A 137 -10.56 0.59 9.22
N CYS A 138 -11.84 0.54 9.56
CA CYS A 138 -12.37 0.11 10.84
C CYS A 138 -11.67 0.83 12.02
N SER A 139 -11.16 0.10 13.02
CA SER A 139 -10.42 0.65 14.16
C SER A 139 -9.05 1.27 13.81
N GLY A 140 -8.56 1.11 12.58
CA GLY A 140 -7.39 1.84 12.10
C GLY A 140 -7.53 3.37 12.18
N ALA A 141 -8.76 3.90 12.29
CA ALA A 141 -9.03 5.31 12.54
C ALA A 141 -8.44 5.80 13.88
N TYR A 142 -8.30 4.93 14.86
CA TYR A 142 -7.66 5.26 16.14
C TYR A 142 -6.18 5.60 15.98
N LEU A 143 -5.48 4.94 15.08
CA LEU A 143 -4.08 5.26 14.77
C LEU A 143 -3.94 6.66 14.13
N LEU A 144 -4.88 7.03 13.25
CA LEU A 144 -4.92 8.39 12.70
C LEU A 144 -5.24 9.43 13.78
N ALA A 145 -6.15 9.09 14.70
CA ALA A 145 -6.55 9.98 15.78
C ALA A 145 -5.40 10.16 16.78
N GLU A 146 -4.72 9.10 17.19
CA GLU A 146 -3.56 9.13 18.09
C GLU A 146 -2.40 9.92 17.48
N ALA A 147 -2.16 9.77 16.19
CA ALA A 147 -1.18 10.58 15.46
C ALA A 147 -1.59 12.06 15.32
N GLY A 148 -2.79 12.45 15.78
CA GLY A 148 -3.32 13.82 15.72
C GLY A 148 -3.87 14.23 14.35
N LEU A 149 -3.91 13.32 13.38
CA LEU A 149 -4.26 13.61 11.98
C LEU A 149 -5.76 13.80 11.76
N LEU A 150 -6.60 13.43 12.74
CA LEU A 150 -8.05 13.62 12.70
C LEU A 150 -8.51 14.86 13.48
N ASN A 151 -7.62 15.61 14.14
CA ASN A 151 -7.99 16.80 14.91
C ASN A 151 -8.70 17.84 14.04
N GLY A 152 -9.96 18.15 14.38
CA GLY A 152 -10.82 19.09 13.66
C GLY A 152 -11.39 18.55 12.35
N LYS A 153 -11.04 17.34 11.92
CA LYS A 153 -11.52 16.70 10.70
C LYS A 153 -12.77 15.84 10.95
N LYS A 154 -13.55 15.66 9.89
CA LYS A 154 -14.61 14.66 9.83
C LYS A 154 -13.99 13.28 9.63
N ALA A 155 -14.47 12.28 10.37
CA ALA A 155 -13.99 10.91 10.26
C ALA A 155 -15.09 9.91 10.65
N THR A 156 -14.92 8.66 10.29
CA THR A 156 -15.69 7.52 10.80
C THR A 156 -14.76 6.39 11.22
N THR A 157 -15.31 5.34 11.80
CA THR A 157 -14.64 4.12 12.20
C THR A 157 -15.58 2.94 11.96
N TRP A 158 -15.39 1.77 12.58
CA TRP A 158 -16.32 0.65 12.40
C TRP A 158 -17.74 1.02 12.83
N ALA A 159 -18.73 0.43 12.15
CA ALA A 159 -20.14 0.67 12.47
C ALA A 159 -20.45 0.21 13.91
N GLY A 160 -20.90 1.15 14.74
CA GLY A 160 -21.14 0.96 16.18
C GLY A 160 -20.00 1.42 17.09
N GLY A 161 -18.81 1.74 16.58
CA GLY A 161 -17.70 2.29 17.34
C GLY A 161 -17.54 3.81 17.24
N GLU A 162 -18.42 4.48 16.49
CA GLU A 162 -18.31 5.92 16.25
C GLU A 162 -18.44 6.73 17.55
N SER A 163 -19.27 6.28 18.49
CA SER A 163 -19.41 6.93 19.81
C SER A 163 -18.16 6.80 20.66
N ASP A 164 -17.47 5.68 20.58
CA ASP A 164 -16.23 5.44 21.33
C ASP A 164 -15.11 6.30 20.76
N LEU A 165 -14.92 6.32 19.43
CA LEU A 165 -13.96 7.21 18.79
C LEU A 165 -14.21 8.68 19.15
N GLN A 166 -15.47 9.14 19.15
CA GLN A 166 -15.82 10.51 19.54
C GLN A 166 -15.50 10.81 21.00
N LYS A 167 -15.70 9.85 21.89
CA LYS A 167 -15.42 9.98 23.32
C LYS A 167 -13.92 10.03 23.59
N ASP A 168 -13.17 9.13 22.98
CA ASP A 168 -11.74 8.98 23.24
C ASP A 168 -10.91 10.08 22.56
N TYR A 169 -11.39 10.59 21.41
CA TYR A 169 -10.77 11.69 20.67
C TYR A 169 -11.76 12.83 20.42
N PRO A 170 -12.03 13.69 21.43
CA PRO A 170 -13.07 14.72 21.34
C PRO A 170 -12.82 15.79 20.26
N ALA A 171 -11.57 15.93 19.79
CA ALA A 171 -11.22 16.87 18.72
C ALA A 171 -11.63 16.38 17.33
N VAL A 172 -11.99 15.11 17.16
CA VAL A 172 -12.47 14.52 15.91
C VAL A 172 -13.94 14.85 15.73
N LYS A 173 -14.37 15.15 14.50
CA LYS A 173 -15.79 15.36 14.15
C LYS A 173 -16.37 14.05 13.60
N VAL A 174 -16.68 13.12 14.48
CA VAL A 174 -17.11 11.78 14.07
C VAL A 174 -18.45 11.82 13.34
N GLN A 175 -18.51 11.15 12.21
CA GLN A 175 -19.69 11.00 11.37
C GLN A 175 -20.27 9.60 11.56
N VAL A 176 -21.49 9.50 12.07
CA VAL A 176 -22.20 8.23 12.29
C VAL A 176 -22.92 7.77 11.02
N ASN A 177 -23.13 6.47 10.88
CA ASN A 177 -23.84 5.87 9.75
C ASN A 177 -23.26 6.24 8.37
N GLN A 178 -21.96 6.44 8.30
CA GLN A 178 -21.24 6.66 7.04
C GLN A 178 -20.34 5.46 6.75
N ASN A 179 -20.43 4.88 5.56
CA ASN A 179 -19.54 3.81 5.12
C ASN A 179 -18.08 4.27 5.10
N PHE A 180 -17.85 5.46 4.58
CA PHE A 180 -16.57 6.16 4.60
C PHE A 180 -16.76 7.67 4.67
N VAL A 181 -15.73 8.36 5.13
CA VAL A 181 -15.66 9.83 5.18
C VAL A 181 -14.36 10.27 4.55
N VAL A 182 -14.43 11.30 3.70
CA VAL A 182 -13.26 11.97 3.12
C VAL A 182 -13.24 13.40 3.68
N ASP A 183 -12.12 13.80 4.26
CA ASP A 183 -11.86 15.17 4.70
C ASP A 183 -10.41 15.52 4.42
N ASP A 184 -10.20 16.49 3.51
CA ASP A 184 -8.90 16.88 2.99
C ASP A 184 -8.18 15.67 2.36
N LYS A 185 -6.96 15.35 2.80
CA LYS A 185 -6.14 14.21 2.36
C LYS A 185 -6.34 12.94 3.22
N VAL A 186 -7.43 12.85 3.95
CA VAL A 186 -7.73 11.71 4.82
C VAL A 186 -9.02 11.03 4.39
N ILE A 187 -8.99 9.71 4.28
CA ILE A 187 -10.19 8.87 4.12
C ILE A 187 -10.26 7.85 5.26
N THR A 188 -11.39 7.78 5.93
CA THR A 188 -11.68 6.79 6.98
C THR A 188 -12.89 5.97 6.60
N SER A 189 -12.92 4.68 6.91
CA SER A 189 -14.02 3.78 6.56
C SER A 189 -14.41 2.82 7.68
N ASN A 190 -15.57 2.17 7.51
CA ASN A 190 -16.02 1.17 8.48
C ASN A 190 -15.20 -0.15 8.42
N GLY A 191 -14.38 -0.37 7.39
CA GLY A 191 -13.65 -1.62 7.25
C GLY A 191 -14.48 -2.79 6.70
N SER A 192 -13.97 -4.01 6.81
CA SER A 192 -14.60 -5.22 6.28
C SER A 192 -14.94 -5.09 4.79
N LEU A 193 -16.16 -5.40 4.39
CA LEU A 193 -16.60 -5.26 2.99
C LEU A 193 -16.57 -3.80 2.50
N VAL A 194 -16.67 -2.84 3.39
CA VAL A 194 -16.58 -1.41 3.05
C VAL A 194 -15.15 -1.01 2.69
N SER A 195 -14.13 -1.79 3.06
CA SER A 195 -12.74 -1.55 2.66
C SER A 195 -12.58 -1.52 1.14
N TYR A 196 -13.35 -2.32 0.37
CA TYR A 196 -13.39 -2.23 -1.10
C TYR A 196 -13.94 -0.88 -1.57
N GLN A 197 -15.04 -0.42 -0.96
CA GLN A 197 -15.65 0.86 -1.32
C GLN A 197 -14.69 2.02 -1.03
N ALA A 198 -14.02 2.00 0.10
CA ALA A 198 -13.04 3.01 0.48
C ALA A 198 -11.83 3.02 -0.46
N ALA A 199 -11.29 1.83 -0.81
CA ALA A 199 -10.17 1.70 -1.74
C ALA A 199 -10.54 2.16 -3.17
N LEU A 200 -11.75 1.84 -3.67
CA LEU A 200 -12.26 2.34 -4.94
C LEU A 200 -12.46 3.87 -4.90
N LYS A 201 -12.94 4.42 -3.77
CA LYS A 201 -13.05 5.87 -3.59
C LYS A 201 -11.68 6.54 -3.58
N LEU A 202 -10.71 5.95 -2.90
CA LEU A 202 -9.32 6.44 -2.89
C LEU A 202 -8.72 6.42 -4.31
N LEU A 203 -8.91 5.33 -5.06
CA LEU A 203 -8.48 5.22 -6.46
C LEU A 203 -9.14 6.31 -7.33
N HIS A 204 -10.44 6.58 -7.15
CA HIS A 204 -11.14 7.69 -7.83
C HIS A 204 -10.46 9.03 -7.53
N LEU A 205 -10.13 9.31 -6.27
CA LEU A 205 -9.51 10.57 -5.86
C LEU A 205 -8.07 10.73 -6.35
N MET A 206 -7.35 9.62 -6.49
CA MET A 206 -5.97 9.59 -7.00
C MET A 206 -5.89 9.62 -8.52
N SER A 207 -6.97 9.29 -9.23
CA SER A 207 -6.97 9.15 -10.68
C SER A 207 -8.21 9.77 -11.34
N SER A 208 -9.26 8.98 -11.52
CA SER A 208 -10.54 9.44 -12.11
C SER A 208 -11.69 8.51 -11.72
N GLU A 209 -12.91 9.03 -11.87
CA GLU A 209 -14.14 8.24 -11.71
C GLU A 209 -14.19 7.07 -12.70
N SER A 210 -13.83 7.31 -13.96
CA SER A 210 -13.83 6.27 -15.00
C SER A 210 -12.91 5.12 -14.66
N LYS A 211 -11.71 5.39 -14.11
CA LYS A 211 -10.76 4.35 -13.71
C LYS A 211 -11.28 3.54 -12.53
N ALA A 212 -11.80 4.21 -11.51
CA ALA A 212 -12.39 3.53 -10.37
C ALA A 212 -13.58 2.66 -10.77
N GLN A 213 -14.41 3.13 -11.73
CA GLN A 213 -15.53 2.35 -12.25
C GLN A 213 -15.06 1.12 -13.05
N GLU A 214 -14.02 1.26 -13.86
CA GLU A 214 -13.43 0.14 -14.62
C GLU A 214 -12.91 -0.95 -13.68
N VAL A 215 -12.24 -0.56 -12.60
CA VAL A 215 -11.78 -1.49 -11.56
C VAL A 215 -12.95 -2.11 -10.81
N ALA A 216 -13.96 -1.32 -10.45
CA ALA A 216 -15.17 -1.80 -9.78
C ALA A 216 -15.93 -2.84 -10.64
N ASP A 217 -15.99 -2.64 -11.95
CA ASP A 217 -16.61 -3.59 -12.88
C ASP A 217 -15.78 -4.87 -13.02
N ALA A 218 -14.46 -4.77 -13.08
CA ALA A 218 -13.56 -5.93 -13.10
C ALA A 218 -13.69 -6.77 -11.83
N LEU A 219 -13.87 -6.11 -10.68
CA LEU A 219 -14.11 -6.76 -9.37
C LEU A 219 -15.56 -7.21 -9.18
N GLN A 220 -16.46 -6.99 -10.14
CA GLN A 220 -17.89 -7.26 -10.05
C GLN A 220 -18.58 -6.50 -8.88
N TYR A 221 -17.99 -5.41 -8.41
CA TYR A 221 -18.48 -4.66 -7.25
C TYR A 221 -19.89 -4.11 -7.47
N SER A 222 -20.23 -3.66 -8.68
CA SER A 222 -21.56 -3.18 -9.05
C SER A 222 -22.64 -4.25 -8.91
N ARG A 223 -22.31 -5.53 -9.12
CA ARG A 223 -23.25 -6.65 -8.93
C ARG A 223 -23.52 -6.95 -7.47
N PHE A 224 -22.51 -6.80 -6.62
CA PHE A 224 -22.65 -7.01 -5.18
C PHE A 224 -23.67 -6.06 -4.55
N SER A 225 -23.70 -4.81 -4.99
CA SER A 225 -24.59 -3.78 -4.41
C SER A 225 -26.07 -3.92 -4.81
N THR A 226 -26.40 -4.76 -5.81
CA THR A 226 -27.76 -4.88 -6.38
C THR A 226 -28.49 -6.15 -5.99
N GLN A 227 -27.85 -7.13 -5.41
CA GLN A 227 -28.46 -8.41 -5.02
C GLN A 227 -28.29 -8.65 -3.53
N PRO A 228 -29.39 -8.62 -2.73
CA PRO A 228 -29.35 -9.03 -1.33
C PRO A 228 -29.12 -10.56 -1.21
N PHE A 229 -28.61 -10.99 -0.07
CA PHE A 229 -28.45 -12.42 0.27
C PHE A 229 -29.78 -13.12 0.39
#